data_0db5e9839a9471eefe4b56d41604e85d
#
_entry.id   0db5e9839a9471eefe4b56d41604e85d
#
_cell.length_a   1.000
_cell.length_b   1.000
_cell.length_c   1.000
_cell.angle_alpha   90.00
_cell.angle_beta   90.00
_cell.angle_gamma   90.00
#
_symmetry.space_group_name_H-M   'P 1'
#
loop_
_entity.id
_entity.type
_entity.pdbx_description
1 polymer ?
#
loop_
_entity_poly.entity_id
_entity_poly.type
_entity_poly.pdbx_seq_one_letter_code
_entity_poly.pdbx_strand_id
1 'polypeptide(L)'
;MEKYLSVAEMRSVEREANENGLSYATMMENAGTNLALWINGEYNLCNPRSALALVGSGNNGGDALVALCRLIELGWHASACVINRQYENDPLIQRFLRMGGSLFDWEGNATEAILSNLFQHTSVLIDGILGTGARLHLHQDMARILDY
;
A
#
# COMPACT_ATOMS: atom_id res chain seq x y z
N MET A 1 -15.58 -9.80 22.68
CA MET A 1 -16.21 -8.55 22.17
C MET A 1 -15.16 -7.81 21.39
N GLU A 2 -15.29 -7.75 20.08
CA GLU A 2 -14.38 -6.98 19.23
C GLU A 2 -14.51 -5.49 19.58
N LYS A 3 -13.38 -4.82 19.82
CA LYS A 3 -13.35 -3.40 20.17
C LYS A 3 -12.97 -2.62 18.92
N TYR A 4 -13.90 -1.84 18.41
CA TYR A 4 -13.65 -0.91 17.31
C TYR A 4 -13.19 0.43 17.89
N LEU A 5 -12.14 1.00 17.31
CA LEU A 5 -11.61 2.31 17.67
C LEU A 5 -12.05 3.35 16.63
N SER A 6 -12.40 4.53 17.08
CA SER A 6 -12.53 5.69 16.21
C SER A 6 -11.15 6.13 15.70
N VAL A 7 -11.12 6.92 14.63
CA VAL A 7 -9.87 7.49 14.09
C VAL A 7 -9.10 8.29 15.16
N ALA A 8 -9.82 9.03 16.01
CA ALA A 8 -9.20 9.81 17.09
C ALA A 8 -8.55 8.92 18.15
N GLU A 9 -9.23 7.84 18.53
CA GLU A 9 -8.68 6.86 19.48
C GLU A 9 -7.47 6.14 18.90
N MET A 10 -7.53 5.71 17.63
CA MET A 10 -6.38 5.07 16.96
C MET A 10 -5.16 6.00 16.97
N ARG A 11 -5.32 7.26 16.57
CA ARG A 11 -4.22 8.24 16.61
C ARG A 11 -3.67 8.47 18.02
N SER A 12 -4.53 8.38 19.06
CA SER A 12 -4.08 8.50 20.44
C SER A 12 -3.25 7.29 20.85
N VAL A 13 -3.67 6.09 20.48
CA VAL A 13 -2.94 4.83 20.75
C VAL A 13 -1.59 4.82 20.03
N GLU A 14 -1.55 5.20 18.74
CA GLU A 14 -0.31 5.30 17.97
C GLU A 14 0.68 6.29 18.59
N ARG A 15 0.19 7.45 19.03
CA ARG A 15 1.03 8.45 19.71
C ARG A 15 1.58 7.91 21.03
N GLU A 16 0.73 7.32 21.87
CA GLU A 16 1.14 6.71 23.14
C GLU A 16 2.18 5.60 22.92
N ALA A 17 1.96 4.74 21.93
CA ALA A 17 2.91 3.69 21.57
C ALA A 17 4.27 4.29 21.13
N ASN A 18 4.26 5.37 20.35
CA ASN A 18 5.48 6.06 19.92
C ASN A 18 6.22 6.70 21.10
N GLU A 19 5.51 7.33 22.03
CA GLU A 19 6.07 7.89 23.26
C GLU A 19 6.70 6.80 24.18
N ASN A 20 6.17 5.59 24.13
CA ASN A 20 6.67 4.41 24.83
C ASN A 20 7.73 3.60 24.07
N GLY A 21 8.28 4.14 22.98
CA GLY A 21 9.42 3.57 22.27
C GLY A 21 9.08 2.72 21.04
N LEU A 22 7.81 2.53 20.69
CA LEU A 22 7.40 1.90 19.43
C LEU A 22 7.25 2.96 18.34
N SER A 23 8.31 3.21 17.59
CA SER A 23 8.30 4.29 16.57
C SER A 23 7.23 4.08 15.48
N TYR A 24 6.75 5.18 14.88
CA TYR A 24 5.83 5.13 13.73
C TYR A 24 6.38 4.27 12.58
N ALA A 25 7.69 4.33 12.33
CA ALA A 25 8.34 3.48 11.33
C ALA A 25 8.25 1.99 11.68
N THR A 26 8.43 1.64 12.95
CA THR A 26 8.27 0.24 13.41
C THR A 26 6.82 -0.21 13.33
N MET A 27 5.86 0.66 13.66
CA MET A 27 4.44 0.33 13.52
C MET A 27 4.08 0.06 12.05
N MET A 28 4.56 0.88 11.12
CA MET A 28 4.39 0.69 9.68
C MET A 28 5.02 -0.61 9.18
N GLU A 29 6.25 -0.92 9.59
CA GLU A 29 6.89 -2.21 9.24
C GLU A 29 6.09 -3.40 9.76
N ASN A 30 5.56 -3.32 10.97
CA ASN A 30 4.72 -4.36 11.55
C ASN A 30 3.39 -4.51 10.79
N ALA A 31 2.72 -3.41 10.48
CA ALA A 31 1.45 -3.42 9.75
C ALA A 31 1.60 -4.02 8.35
N GLY A 32 2.55 -3.51 7.56
CA GLY A 32 2.81 -4.02 6.21
C GLY A 32 3.29 -5.47 6.20
N THR A 33 4.17 -5.85 7.15
CA THR A 33 4.63 -7.25 7.26
C THR A 33 3.47 -8.19 7.58
N ASN A 34 2.61 -7.85 8.54
CA ASN A 34 1.47 -8.69 8.91
C ASN A 34 0.47 -8.81 7.75
N LEU A 35 0.21 -7.72 7.02
CA LEU A 35 -0.62 -7.76 5.81
C LEU A 35 -0.04 -8.72 4.76
N ALA A 36 1.26 -8.66 4.49
CA ALA A 36 1.93 -9.54 3.53
C ALA A 36 1.88 -11.00 3.95
N LEU A 37 2.10 -11.30 5.23
CA LEU A 37 2.01 -12.66 5.76
C LEU A 37 0.60 -13.22 5.65
N TRP A 38 -0.41 -12.40 5.93
CA TRP A 38 -1.81 -12.79 5.77
C TRP A 38 -2.13 -13.07 4.29
N ILE A 39 -1.77 -12.15 3.38
CA ILE A 39 -1.95 -12.34 1.92
C ILE A 39 -1.27 -13.63 1.47
N ASN A 40 -0.02 -13.85 1.86
CA ASN A 40 0.70 -15.05 1.45
C ASN A 40 0.07 -16.34 2.02
N GLY A 41 -0.52 -16.29 3.21
CA GLY A 41 -1.24 -17.41 3.79
C GLY A 41 -2.53 -17.76 3.03
N GLU A 42 -3.36 -16.75 2.79
CA GLU A 42 -4.68 -16.92 2.15
C GLU A 42 -4.60 -17.21 0.64
N TYR A 43 -3.63 -16.62 -0.05
CA TYR A 43 -3.53 -16.62 -1.52
C TYR A 43 -2.29 -17.36 -2.03
N ASN A 44 -1.68 -18.27 -1.24
CA ASN A 44 -0.46 -18.99 -1.61
C ASN A 44 -0.60 -19.92 -2.82
N LEU A 45 -1.82 -20.29 -3.19
CA LEU A 45 -2.14 -21.14 -4.34
C LEU A 45 -2.46 -20.35 -5.61
N CYS A 46 -2.48 -19.02 -5.56
CA CYS A 46 -2.66 -18.19 -6.75
C CYS A 46 -1.52 -18.39 -7.76
N ASN A 47 -1.88 -18.40 -9.03
CA ASN A 47 -0.92 -18.44 -10.12
C ASN A 47 -1.38 -17.50 -11.26
N PRO A 48 -0.65 -16.44 -11.54
CA PRO A 48 0.61 -16.04 -10.90
C PRO A 48 0.42 -15.52 -9.47
N ARG A 49 1.47 -15.60 -8.64
CA ARG A 49 1.54 -14.85 -7.37
C ARG A 49 1.90 -13.40 -7.68
N SER A 50 0.90 -12.57 -7.89
CA SER A 50 1.09 -11.16 -8.25
C SER A 50 0.24 -10.26 -7.37
N ALA A 51 0.85 -9.20 -6.86
CA ALA A 51 0.21 -8.17 -6.06
C ALA A 51 0.41 -6.80 -6.69
N LEU A 52 -0.64 -6.00 -6.73
CA LEU A 52 -0.62 -4.59 -7.11
C LEU A 52 -1.07 -3.77 -5.92
N ALA A 53 -0.32 -2.74 -5.57
CA ALA A 53 -0.78 -1.74 -4.60
C ALA A 53 -1.06 -0.40 -5.28
N LEU A 54 -2.17 0.23 -4.89
CA LEU A 54 -2.43 1.64 -5.15
C LEU A 54 -1.87 2.43 -3.97
N VAL A 55 -0.85 3.25 -4.20
CA VAL A 55 -0.01 3.84 -3.15
C VAL A 55 -0.23 5.35 -3.08
N GLY A 56 -1.00 5.78 -2.08
CA GLY A 56 -1.20 7.18 -1.76
C GLY A 56 -0.04 7.82 -0.99
N SER A 57 -0.13 9.11 -0.73
CA SER A 57 0.90 9.90 -0.01
C SER A 57 0.92 9.68 1.51
N GLY A 58 -0.10 9.04 2.09
CA GLY A 58 -0.26 8.83 3.53
C GLY A 58 0.42 7.56 4.06
N ASN A 59 0.18 7.28 5.36
CA ASN A 59 0.71 6.11 6.05
C ASN A 59 0.24 4.79 5.41
N ASN A 60 -1.03 4.70 4.99
CA ASN A 60 -1.53 3.50 4.31
C ASN A 60 -0.74 3.15 3.04
N GLY A 61 -0.30 4.18 2.28
CA GLY A 61 0.61 3.97 1.15
C GLY A 61 1.98 3.42 1.59
N GLY A 62 2.46 3.86 2.76
CA GLY A 62 3.66 3.32 3.38
C GLY A 62 3.50 1.86 3.79
N ASP A 63 2.41 1.53 4.49
CA ASP A 63 2.07 0.15 4.89
C ASP A 63 1.98 -0.78 3.67
N ALA A 64 1.34 -0.30 2.58
CA ALA A 64 1.22 -1.04 1.32
C ALA A 64 2.60 -1.29 0.67
N LEU A 65 3.50 -0.32 0.66
CA LEU A 65 4.87 -0.49 0.15
C LEU A 65 5.68 -1.51 0.97
N VAL A 66 5.56 -1.47 2.30
CA VAL A 66 6.19 -2.47 3.18
C VAL A 66 5.63 -3.86 2.88
N ALA A 67 4.29 -3.97 2.72
CA ALA A 67 3.66 -5.24 2.37
C ALA A 67 4.16 -5.77 1.03
N LEU A 68 4.27 -4.94 -0.01
CA LEU A 68 4.83 -5.33 -1.31
C LEU A 68 6.29 -5.79 -1.19
N CYS A 69 7.13 -5.08 -0.43
CA CYS A 69 8.51 -5.50 -0.18
C CYS A 69 8.56 -6.90 0.45
N ARG A 70 7.72 -7.13 1.44
CA ARG A 70 7.67 -8.43 2.11
C ARG A 70 7.11 -9.53 1.20
N LEU A 71 6.14 -9.23 0.34
CA LEU A 71 5.63 -10.17 -0.66
C LEU A 71 6.71 -10.57 -1.67
N ILE A 72 7.56 -9.63 -2.11
CA ILE A 72 8.72 -9.95 -2.98
C ILE A 72 9.64 -10.97 -2.28
N GLU A 73 9.97 -10.78 -1.00
CA GLU A 73 10.77 -11.74 -0.22
C GLU A 73 10.11 -13.14 -0.16
N LEU A 74 8.78 -13.19 -0.21
CA LEU A 74 8.00 -14.42 -0.23
C LEU A 74 7.79 -15.00 -1.65
N GLY A 75 8.45 -14.43 -2.65
CA GLY A 75 8.44 -14.92 -4.04
C GLY A 75 7.25 -14.45 -4.88
N TRP A 76 6.61 -13.33 -4.50
CA TRP A 76 5.56 -12.69 -5.29
C TRP A 76 6.13 -11.69 -6.29
N HIS A 77 5.46 -11.53 -7.42
CA HIS A 77 5.64 -10.37 -8.29
C HIS A 77 4.86 -9.20 -7.70
N ALA A 78 5.50 -8.05 -7.53
CA ALA A 78 4.87 -6.89 -6.92
C ALA A 78 4.99 -5.66 -7.79
N SER A 79 3.86 -4.98 -7.94
CA SER A 79 3.73 -3.70 -8.65
C SER A 79 3.13 -2.66 -7.72
N ALA A 80 3.55 -1.41 -7.86
CA ALA A 80 3.00 -0.26 -7.15
C ALA A 80 2.60 0.82 -8.14
N CYS A 81 1.37 1.31 -8.05
CA CYS A 81 0.92 2.52 -8.72
C CYS A 81 0.87 3.65 -7.71
N VAL A 82 1.77 4.64 -7.85
CA VAL A 82 1.82 5.80 -6.96
C VAL A 82 0.85 6.89 -7.42
N ILE A 83 0.16 7.48 -6.45
CA ILE A 83 -0.89 8.48 -6.68
C ILE A 83 -0.64 9.66 -5.76
N ASN A 84 -0.32 10.81 -6.33
CA ASN A 84 -0.03 12.05 -5.58
C ASN A 84 1.05 11.85 -4.49
N ARG A 85 2.06 11.00 -4.76
CA ARG A 85 3.17 10.72 -3.87
C ARG A 85 4.48 11.12 -4.52
N GLN A 86 5.27 11.95 -3.84
CA GLN A 86 6.63 12.24 -4.26
C GLN A 86 7.52 11.02 -4.02
N TYR A 87 8.06 10.43 -5.08
CA TYR A 87 8.76 9.14 -5.00
C TYR A 87 10.28 9.23 -5.18
N GLU A 88 10.79 10.33 -5.68
CA GLU A 88 12.23 10.46 -6.01
C GLU A 88 13.15 10.26 -4.80
N ASN A 89 12.73 10.72 -3.60
CA ASN A 89 13.50 10.61 -2.37
C ASN A 89 12.77 9.79 -1.28
N ASP A 90 11.73 9.02 -1.63
CA ASP A 90 11.02 8.20 -0.68
C ASP A 90 11.80 6.90 -0.38
N PRO A 91 12.26 6.68 0.87
CA PRO A 91 13.08 5.53 1.21
C PRO A 91 12.37 4.18 1.03
N LEU A 92 11.03 4.14 1.19
CA LEU A 92 10.23 2.93 1.00
C LEU A 92 10.14 2.58 -0.48
N ILE A 93 9.93 3.56 -1.35
CA ILE A 93 9.93 3.36 -2.80
C ILE A 93 11.30 2.94 -3.29
N GLN A 94 12.37 3.57 -2.80
CA GLN A 94 13.73 3.17 -3.15
C GLN A 94 14.05 1.74 -2.69
N ARG A 95 13.57 1.34 -1.52
CA ARG A 95 13.67 -0.05 -1.04
C ARG A 95 12.92 -1.00 -1.97
N PHE A 96 11.67 -0.69 -2.30
CA PHE A 96 10.81 -1.48 -3.17
C PHE A 96 11.44 -1.71 -4.55
N LEU A 97 11.96 -0.65 -5.18
CA LEU A 97 12.64 -0.73 -6.48
C LEU A 97 13.92 -1.58 -6.41
N ARG A 98 14.74 -1.43 -5.35
CA ARG A 98 15.95 -2.26 -5.16
C ARG A 98 15.63 -3.75 -4.99
N MET A 99 14.45 -4.08 -4.49
CA MET A 99 13.99 -5.46 -4.34
C MET A 99 13.40 -6.05 -5.64
N GLY A 100 13.35 -5.28 -6.72
CA GLY A 100 12.84 -5.71 -8.02
C GLY A 100 11.35 -5.43 -8.23
N GLY A 101 10.74 -4.58 -7.41
CA GLY A 101 9.36 -4.13 -7.60
C GLY A 101 9.19 -3.24 -8.83
N SER A 102 8.04 -3.29 -9.47
CA SER A 102 7.68 -2.46 -10.62
C SER A 102 6.88 -1.24 -10.17
N LEU A 103 7.36 -0.04 -10.50
CA LEU A 103 6.72 1.23 -10.11
C LEU A 103 6.06 1.89 -11.32
N PHE A 104 4.84 2.34 -11.15
CA PHE A 104 4.07 3.13 -12.10
C PHE A 104 3.62 4.42 -11.42
N ASP A 105 3.64 5.51 -12.16
CA ASP A 105 3.13 6.80 -11.70
C ASP A 105 1.80 7.10 -12.39
N TRP A 106 0.81 7.55 -11.62
CA TRP A 106 -0.50 7.89 -12.17
C TRP A 106 -0.45 9.25 -12.86
N GLU A 107 -0.28 9.24 -14.18
CA GLU A 107 -0.28 10.43 -15.04
C GLU A 107 -1.33 10.30 -16.17
N GLY A 108 -2.61 10.36 -15.82
CA GLY A 108 -3.66 10.48 -16.82
C GLY A 108 -3.87 9.25 -17.74
N ASN A 109 -4.28 9.48 -18.99
CA ASN A 109 -4.81 8.45 -19.90
C ASN A 109 -3.81 7.36 -20.30
N ALA A 110 -2.53 7.67 -20.38
CA ALA A 110 -1.51 6.67 -20.74
C ALA A 110 -1.35 5.60 -19.68
N THR A 111 -1.57 5.96 -18.44
CA THR A 111 -1.46 5.05 -17.27
C THR A 111 -2.72 4.21 -17.08
N GLU A 112 -3.89 4.67 -17.51
CA GLU A 112 -5.15 3.88 -17.46
C GLU A 112 -5.02 2.55 -18.19
N ALA A 113 -4.45 2.54 -19.40
CA ALA A 113 -4.25 1.31 -20.16
C ALA A 113 -3.28 0.33 -19.45
N ILE A 114 -2.23 0.87 -18.81
CA ILE A 114 -1.28 0.08 -18.04
C ILE A 114 -1.97 -0.51 -16.81
N LEU A 115 -2.74 0.30 -16.06
CA LEU A 115 -3.47 -0.19 -14.89
C LEU A 115 -4.51 -1.25 -15.26
N SER A 116 -5.28 -1.05 -16.30
CA SER A 116 -6.25 -2.04 -16.79
C SER A 116 -5.57 -3.39 -17.09
N ASN A 117 -4.42 -3.35 -17.74
CA ASN A 117 -3.62 -4.55 -17.97
C ASN A 117 -3.11 -5.18 -16.66
N LEU A 118 -2.60 -4.36 -15.73
CA LEU A 118 -2.12 -4.83 -14.43
C LEU A 118 -3.25 -5.48 -13.63
N PHE A 119 -4.44 -4.87 -13.56
CA PHE A 119 -5.61 -5.44 -12.86
C PHE A 119 -5.99 -6.82 -13.40
N GLN A 120 -5.96 -7.01 -14.73
CA GLN A 120 -6.29 -8.30 -15.35
C GLN A 120 -5.31 -9.42 -15.00
N HIS A 121 -4.07 -9.08 -14.64
CA HIS A 121 -2.99 -10.03 -14.35
C HIS A 121 -2.55 -10.04 -12.88
N THR A 122 -3.31 -9.37 -12.03
CA THR A 122 -3.04 -9.26 -10.59
C THR A 122 -3.96 -10.20 -9.81
N SER A 123 -3.39 -10.97 -8.89
CA SER A 123 -4.16 -11.86 -8.02
C SER A 123 -4.66 -11.14 -6.76
N VAL A 124 -3.93 -10.12 -6.29
CA VAL A 124 -4.28 -9.38 -5.08
C VAL A 124 -4.06 -7.89 -5.31
N LEU A 125 -5.11 -7.10 -5.07
CA LEU A 125 -5.04 -5.64 -5.04
C LEU A 125 -5.00 -5.14 -3.59
N ILE A 126 -4.04 -4.27 -3.30
CA ILE A 126 -3.90 -3.59 -2.00
C ILE A 126 -4.28 -2.12 -2.17
N ASP A 127 -5.33 -1.69 -1.50
CA ASP A 127 -5.70 -0.27 -1.43
C ASP A 127 -4.88 0.43 -0.32
N GLY A 128 -3.95 1.27 -0.74
CA GLY A 128 -3.16 2.16 0.11
C GLY A 128 -3.39 3.64 -0.19
N ILE A 129 -4.47 4.00 -0.93
CA ILE A 129 -4.75 5.37 -1.33
C ILE A 129 -5.30 6.18 -0.16
N LEU A 130 -6.32 5.65 0.49
CA LEU A 130 -7.08 6.34 1.52
C LEU A 130 -6.74 5.80 2.90
N GLY A 131 -6.47 6.68 3.83
CA GLY A 131 -6.22 6.37 5.22
C GLY A 131 -7.09 7.22 6.16
N THR A 132 -6.78 7.20 7.44
CA THR A 132 -7.47 7.95 8.50
C THR A 132 -7.43 9.49 8.32
N GLY A 133 -6.66 9.99 7.35
CA GLY A 133 -6.60 11.41 6.95
C GLY A 133 -7.41 11.76 5.71
N ALA A 134 -8.14 10.80 5.12
CA ALA A 134 -8.94 11.02 3.92
C ALA A 134 -9.98 12.13 4.13
N ARG A 135 -10.08 13.05 3.16
CA ARG A 135 -11.12 14.10 3.15
C ARG A 135 -12.21 13.69 2.18
N LEU A 136 -13.46 14.10 2.46
CA LEU A 136 -14.67 13.75 1.70
C LEU A 136 -14.67 14.16 0.22
N HIS A 137 -13.80 15.07 -0.20
CA HIS A 137 -13.60 15.42 -1.60
C HIS A 137 -12.34 14.72 -2.11
N LEU A 138 -12.51 13.55 -2.73
CA LEU A 138 -11.45 12.86 -3.44
C LEU A 138 -10.96 13.73 -4.61
N HIS A 139 -9.66 13.83 -4.80
CA HIS A 139 -9.10 14.40 -6.03
C HIS A 139 -9.67 13.62 -7.23
N GLN A 140 -9.92 14.32 -8.35
CA GLN A 140 -10.50 13.70 -9.55
C GLN A 140 -9.74 12.43 -9.99
N ASP A 141 -8.41 12.44 -9.85
CA ASP A 141 -7.56 11.31 -10.19
C ASP A 141 -7.80 10.08 -9.31
N MET A 142 -8.02 10.28 -8.00
CA MET A 142 -8.38 9.20 -7.09
C MET A 142 -9.75 8.62 -7.38
N ALA A 143 -10.74 9.47 -7.69
CA ALA A 143 -12.07 9.03 -8.05
C ALA A 143 -12.03 8.16 -9.33
N ARG A 144 -11.27 8.58 -10.35
CA ARG A 144 -11.11 7.82 -11.60
C ARG A 144 -10.48 6.44 -11.39
N ILE A 145 -9.52 6.32 -10.48
CA ILE A 145 -8.87 5.02 -10.18
C ILE A 145 -9.83 4.08 -9.45
N LEU A 146 -10.67 4.62 -8.57
CA LEU A 146 -11.63 3.81 -7.80
C LEU A 146 -12.86 3.40 -8.62
N ASP A 147 -13.07 3.99 -9.79
CA ASP A 147 -14.14 3.63 -10.74
C ASP A 147 -13.74 2.47 -11.69
N TYR A 148 -12.47 1.97 -11.57
CA TYR A 148 -11.97 0.79 -12.29
C TYR A 148 -12.25 -0.50 -11.53
#